data_b1f1095c4ea2111c84d2a95ccc3127b7
#
_entry.id   b1f1095c4ea2111c84d2a95ccc3127b7
#
_cell.length_a   1.000
_cell.length_b   1.000
_cell.length_c   1.000
_cell.angle_alpha   90.00
_cell.angle_beta   90.00
_cell.angle_gamma   90.00
#
_symmetry.space_group_name_H-M   'P 1'
#
loop_
_entity.id
_entity.type
_entity.pdbx_description
1 polymer ?
#
loop_
_entity_poly.entity_id
_entity_poly.type
_entity_poly.pdbx_seq_one_letter_code
_entity_poly.pdbx_strand_id
1 'polypeptide(L)'
;MTINIICVGKIKEDYFSKAAAEFEKRLSRFCSINVIQIPDKSIPDNPSPAECSAVLNKEGEQILKKIGKSDIVIAMCIEGKNLSSEEFASKL
;
A
#
# COMPACT_ATOMS: atom_id res chain seq x y z
N MET A 1 -9.65 -16.16 -0.22
CA MET A 1 -8.56 -15.27 0.21
C MET A 1 -8.95 -13.83 -0.10
N THR A 2 -8.77 -12.96 0.84
CA THR A 2 -9.00 -11.52 0.66
C THR A 2 -7.67 -10.79 0.82
N ILE A 3 -7.33 -9.98 -0.17
CA ILE A 3 -6.09 -9.19 -0.16
C ILE A 3 -6.47 -7.72 -0.12
N ASN A 4 -6.01 -7.04 0.91
CA ASN A 4 -6.20 -5.60 1.03
C ASN A 4 -4.86 -4.92 0.73
N ILE A 5 -4.85 -4.06 -0.27
CA ILE A 5 -3.67 -3.28 -0.63
C ILE A 5 -3.86 -1.87 -0.09
N ILE A 6 -3.06 -1.51 0.89
CA ILE A 6 -3.13 -0.19 1.51
C ILE A 6 -2.00 0.66 0.96
N CYS A 7 -2.34 1.80 0.39
CA CYS A 7 -1.36 2.72 -0.17
C CYS A 7 -1.69 4.15 0.23
N VAL A 8 -0.65 4.99 0.27
CA VAL A 8 -0.80 6.40 0.58
C VAL A 8 -0.77 7.18 -0.73
N GLY A 9 -1.79 8.00 -0.95
CA GLY A 9 -1.92 8.79 -2.15
C GLY A 9 -2.57 8.03 -3.30
N LYS A 10 -2.59 8.67 -4.47
CA LYS A 10 -3.17 8.12 -5.68
C LYS A 10 -2.10 7.92 -6.74
N ILE A 11 -2.34 6.95 -7.62
CA ILE A 11 -1.50 6.78 -8.81
C ILE A 11 -1.79 7.95 -9.74
N LYS A 12 -0.78 8.80 -9.98
CA LYS A 12 -0.95 10.00 -10.80
C LYS A 12 -0.88 9.74 -12.29
N GLU A 13 -0.14 8.69 -12.68
CA GLU A 13 0.07 8.36 -14.08
C GLU A 13 -1.06 7.47 -14.60
N ASP A 14 -1.76 7.92 -15.65
CA ASP A 14 -2.88 7.17 -16.22
C ASP A 14 -2.51 5.75 -16.62
N TYR A 15 -1.33 5.56 -17.21
CA TYR A 15 -0.93 4.23 -17.65
C TYR A 15 -0.70 3.27 -16.49
N PHE A 16 -0.20 3.75 -15.36
CA PHE A 16 -0.07 2.91 -14.15
C PHE A 16 -1.44 2.57 -13.57
N SER A 17 -2.35 3.55 -13.56
CA SER A 17 -3.71 3.34 -13.06
C SER A 17 -4.45 2.29 -13.89
N LYS A 18 -4.33 2.37 -15.22
CA LYS A 18 -4.95 1.39 -16.12
C LYS A 18 -4.35 0.00 -15.96
N ALA A 19 -3.03 -0.09 -15.82
CA ALA A 19 -2.36 -1.36 -15.60
C ALA A 19 -2.80 -2.00 -14.27
N ALA A 20 -2.89 -1.22 -13.20
CA ALA A 20 -3.35 -1.71 -11.91
C ALA A 20 -4.78 -2.24 -11.98
N ALA A 21 -5.69 -1.51 -12.65
CA ALA A 21 -7.06 -1.94 -12.83
C ALA A 21 -7.16 -3.27 -13.60
N GLU A 22 -6.33 -3.43 -14.61
CA GLU A 22 -6.28 -4.68 -15.39
C GLU A 22 -5.83 -5.86 -14.53
N PHE A 23 -4.80 -5.68 -13.71
CA PHE A 23 -4.35 -6.73 -12.79
C PHE A 23 -5.39 -7.06 -11.73
N GLU A 24 -6.09 -6.08 -11.19
CA GLU A 24 -7.19 -6.30 -10.26
C GLU A 24 -8.28 -7.17 -10.89
N LYS A 25 -8.63 -6.86 -12.13
CA LYS A 25 -9.64 -7.62 -12.85
C LYS A 25 -9.24 -9.07 -13.04
N ARG A 26 -7.98 -9.31 -13.41
CA ARG A 26 -7.46 -10.67 -13.60
C ARG A 26 -7.43 -11.45 -12.30
N LEU A 27 -7.01 -10.81 -11.22
CA LEU A 27 -6.88 -11.46 -9.92
C LEU A 27 -8.24 -11.69 -9.23
N SER A 28 -9.29 -11.00 -9.64
CA SER A 28 -10.62 -11.15 -9.05
C SER A 28 -11.19 -12.56 -9.19
N ARG A 29 -10.67 -13.33 -10.12
CA ARG A 29 -11.05 -14.74 -10.30
C ARG A 29 -10.51 -15.65 -9.21
N PHE A 30 -9.43 -15.24 -8.54
CA PHE A 30 -8.70 -16.09 -7.58
C PHE A 30 -8.89 -15.61 -6.14
N CYS A 31 -9.14 -14.33 -5.95
CA CYS A 31 -9.26 -13.76 -4.62
C CYS A 31 -10.03 -12.45 -4.69
N SER A 32 -10.47 -11.98 -3.52
CA SER A 32 -11.05 -10.64 -3.41
C SER A 32 -9.92 -9.64 -3.17
N ILE A 33 -9.85 -8.60 -3.98
CA ILE A 33 -8.85 -7.56 -3.84
C ILE A 33 -9.53 -6.23 -3.54
N ASN A 34 -9.09 -5.58 -2.47
CA ASN A 34 -9.54 -4.25 -2.10
C ASN A 34 -8.33 -3.31 -2.09
N VAL A 35 -8.42 -2.22 -2.81
CA VAL A 35 -7.38 -1.19 -2.79
C VAL A 35 -7.88 -0.05 -1.90
N ILE A 36 -7.16 0.18 -0.81
CA ILE A 36 -7.51 1.20 0.17
C ILE A 36 -6.52 2.34 0.04
N GLN A 37 -7.00 3.49 -0.40
CA GLN A 37 -6.16 4.67 -0.58
C GLN A 37 -6.29 5.58 0.64
N ILE A 38 -5.16 5.94 1.21
CA ILE A 38 -5.09 6.88 2.33
C ILE A 38 -4.64 8.22 1.76
N PRO A 39 -5.38 9.32 2.04
CA PRO A 39 -5.01 10.63 1.52
C PRO A 39 -3.61 11.06 1.97
N ASP A 40 -2.84 11.64 1.04
CA ASP A 40 -1.55 12.24 1.36
C ASP A 40 -1.75 13.41 2.30
N LYS A 41 -0.85 13.56 3.28
CA LYS A 41 -0.78 14.75 4.10
C LYS A 41 0.11 15.77 3.41
N SER A 42 -0.32 17.05 3.44
CA SER A 42 0.50 18.13 2.89
C SER A 42 1.78 18.29 3.69
N ILE A 43 2.91 18.41 2.98
CA ILE A 43 4.19 18.70 3.57
C ILE A 43 4.58 20.10 3.10
N PRO A 44 4.92 21.03 4.01
CA PRO A 44 5.35 22.37 3.60
C PRO A 44 6.68 22.32 2.85
N ASP A 45 6.98 23.37 2.08
CA ASP A 45 8.27 23.50 1.43
C ASP A 45 9.35 23.59 2.50
N ASN A 46 10.47 22.89 2.30
CA ASN A 46 11.57 22.83 3.28
C ASN A 46 11.09 22.38 4.67
N PRO A 47 10.47 21.21 4.81
CA PRO A 47 9.95 20.77 6.10
C PRO A 47 11.07 20.47 7.09
N SER A 48 10.83 20.78 8.36
CA SER A 48 11.74 20.35 9.43
C SER A 48 11.64 18.85 9.65
N PRO A 49 12.65 18.20 10.25
CA PRO A 49 12.54 16.78 10.60
C PRO A 49 11.32 16.46 11.47
N ALA A 50 10.95 17.37 12.37
CA ALA A 50 9.77 17.19 13.21
C ALA A 50 8.47 17.20 12.39
N GLU A 51 8.38 18.07 11.38
CA GLU A 51 7.23 18.13 10.50
C GLU A 51 7.09 16.85 9.66
N CYS A 52 8.21 16.36 9.14
CA CYS A 52 8.23 15.08 8.40
C CYS A 52 7.78 13.93 9.29
N SER A 53 8.28 13.84 10.52
CA SER A 53 7.90 12.81 11.47
C SER A 53 6.42 12.88 11.81
N ALA A 54 5.87 14.08 11.98
CA ALA A 54 4.44 14.25 12.28
C ALA A 54 3.56 13.72 11.14
N VAL A 55 3.93 14.03 9.89
CA VAL A 55 3.19 13.55 8.72
C VAL A 55 3.26 12.03 8.62
N LEU A 56 4.46 11.46 8.76
CA LEU A 56 4.64 10.02 8.70
C LEU A 56 3.87 9.29 9.80
N ASN A 57 3.85 9.84 11.01
CA ASN A 57 3.10 9.26 12.11
C ASN A 57 1.59 9.27 11.85
N LYS A 58 1.06 10.35 11.31
CA LYS A 58 -0.36 10.45 10.97
C LYS A 58 -0.74 9.46 9.88
N GLU A 59 0.09 9.35 8.85
CA GLU A 59 -0.14 8.38 7.76
C GLU A 59 -0.07 6.95 8.30
N GLY A 60 0.90 6.67 9.17
CA GLY A 60 1.03 5.36 9.80
C GLY A 60 -0.17 5.00 10.66
N GLU A 61 -0.72 5.93 11.41
CA GLU A 61 -1.93 5.72 12.19
C GLU A 61 -3.12 5.36 11.30
N GLN A 62 -3.26 6.03 10.16
CA GLN A 62 -4.33 5.74 9.21
C GLN A 62 -4.18 4.33 8.63
N ILE A 63 -2.96 3.92 8.32
CA ILE A 63 -2.67 2.57 7.83
C ILE A 63 -3.05 1.54 8.91
N LEU A 64 -2.62 1.75 10.13
CA LEU A 64 -2.87 0.81 11.23
C LEU A 64 -4.37 0.63 11.52
N LYS A 65 -5.17 1.67 11.33
CA LYS A 65 -6.62 1.58 11.50
C LYS A 65 -7.28 0.64 10.50
N LYS A 66 -6.64 0.39 9.35
CA LYS A 66 -7.17 -0.48 8.30
C LYS A 66 -6.75 -1.93 8.47
N ILE A 67 -5.88 -2.23 9.41
CA ILE A 67 -5.37 -3.59 9.65
C ILE A 67 -6.15 -4.23 10.78
N GLY A 68 -6.70 -5.42 10.53
CA GLY A 68 -7.39 -6.20 11.54
C GLY A 68 -6.43 -7.00 12.41
N LYS A 69 -6.87 -7.42 13.58
CA LYS A 69 -6.02 -8.14 14.54
C LYS A 69 -5.55 -9.51 14.04
N SER A 70 -6.33 -10.15 13.20
CA SER A 70 -6.01 -11.47 12.66
C SER A 70 -5.36 -11.41 11.28
N ASP A 71 -5.09 -10.21 10.76
CA ASP A 71 -4.52 -10.07 9.43
C ASP A 71 -3.04 -10.41 9.42
N ILE A 72 -2.60 -11.03 8.32
CA ILE A 72 -1.19 -11.20 8.03
C ILE A 72 -0.74 -9.96 7.27
N VAL A 73 0.28 -9.29 7.77
CA VAL A 73 0.74 -8.02 7.21
C VAL A 73 2.03 -8.22 6.44
N ILE A 74 2.06 -7.72 5.21
CA ILE A 74 3.26 -7.72 4.37
C ILE A 74 3.59 -6.26 4.04
N ALA A 75 4.74 -5.80 4.48
CA ALA A 75 5.21 -4.44 4.20
C ALA A 75 6.13 -4.45 2.99
N MET A 76 5.78 -3.63 1.98
CA MET A 76 6.59 -3.48 0.78
C MET A 76 7.59 -2.34 1.03
N CYS A 77 8.77 -2.68 1.48
CA CYS A 77 9.80 -1.72 1.88
C CYS A 77 11.03 -1.79 1.00
N ILE A 78 11.68 -0.63 0.77
CA ILE A 78 12.91 -0.58 -0.01
C ILE A 78 14.01 -1.41 0.66
N GLU A 79 14.10 -1.38 1.98
CA GLU A 79 15.07 -2.16 2.76
C GLU A 79 14.66 -3.62 2.93
N GLY A 80 13.51 -4.00 2.41
CA GLY A 80 13.00 -5.35 2.55
C GLY A 80 13.75 -6.36 1.71
N LYS A 81 13.47 -7.63 1.95
CA LYS A 81 14.07 -8.73 1.19
C LYS A 81 13.45 -8.79 -0.20
N ASN A 82 14.31 -8.88 -1.22
CA ASN A 82 13.84 -9.07 -2.60
C ASN A 82 13.34 -10.50 -2.79
N LEU A 83 12.15 -10.62 -3.34
CA LEU A 83 11.54 -11.92 -3.65
C LEU A 83 11.13 -11.94 -5.12
N SER A 84 11.30 -13.08 -5.76
CA SER A 84 10.73 -13.28 -7.09
C SER A 84 9.20 -13.42 -6.96
N SER A 85 8.50 -13.35 -8.10
CA SER A 85 7.05 -13.53 -8.10
C SER A 85 6.65 -14.89 -7.54
N GLU A 86 7.41 -15.94 -7.87
CA GLU A 86 7.15 -17.29 -7.37
C GLU A 86 7.40 -17.40 -5.86
N GLU A 87 8.48 -16.79 -5.37
CA GLU A 87 8.79 -16.79 -3.95
C GLU A 87 7.72 -16.03 -3.15
N PHE A 88 7.27 -14.89 -3.68
CA PHE A 88 6.20 -14.12 -3.05
C PHE A 88 4.90 -14.91 -3.01
N ALA A 89 4.55 -15.56 -4.11
CA ALA A 89 3.33 -16.38 -4.18
C ALA A 89 3.35 -17.52 -3.15
N SER A 90 4.51 -18.12 -2.91
CA SER A 90 4.64 -19.19 -1.92
C SER A 90 4.44 -18.72 -0.49
N LYS A 91 4.57 -17.43 -0.21
CA LYS A 91 4.36 -16.84 1.11
C LYS A 91 2.89 -16.59 1.42
N LEU A 92 2.05 -16.56 0.40
CA LEU A 92 0.62 -16.27 0.57
C LEU A 92 -0.23 -17.45 1.04
#